data_ceb031f36e65a58a5c25b71f6e135fce
#
_entry.id   ceb031f36e65a58a5c25b71f6e135fce
#
_cell.length_a   1.000
_cell.length_b   1.000
_cell.length_c   1.000
_cell.angle_alpha   90.00
_cell.angle_beta   90.00
_cell.angle_gamma   90.00
#
_symmetry.space_group_name_H-M   'P 1'
#
loop_
_entity.id
_entity.type
_entity.pdbx_description
1 polymer ?
#
loop_
_entity_poly.entity_id
_entity_poly.type
_entity_poly.pdbx_seq_one_letter_code
_entity_poly.pdbx_strand_id
1 'polypeptide(L)'
;MTPVYITFTLYLILVLGIGFAAYFATRNFDDYILGGRSLGSFVTAMSAGASDMSGWLLMGLPGAIYVSGLSESWIAIGLVIGAYFNWLLVAGRLRVHTEFNNNALTLPEYFHHRFGANNKLIKIASAAIILFFFTIYCASGIVAGARLFESLFEIDYATAMWLGAFATIIYTFIGGFLAVSWTDTIQASLMIFALVFAPIMVYLNLGGMDEIHAAVSMAAQANNKNYGNLLFGTSFVGIISAAAWGLGYFGQPHILARFMAANSVKSLNNARRIGMTWMILCLAGAVAVGYFGLAYMTVHPEQTAILKDNNERIFIGLAQLLFNPWIVGVVLSAILAAVMSTLSCQLLVCSSAITEDFYKGFIRPTATQKELVWIGRFMVLLVSAIAIVIAQNPDSKVLGLVSYAWAGFGAAFGPVVLMSL
;
A
#
# COMPACT_ATOMS: atom_id res chain seq x y z
N MET A 1 10.63 1.28 -26.60
CA MET A 1 9.38 1.83 -26.08
C MET A 1 8.17 0.93 -26.35
N THR A 2 7.92 0.50 -27.59
CA THR A 2 6.71 -0.33 -27.93
C THR A 2 6.49 -1.54 -27.03
N PRO A 3 7.49 -2.41 -26.69
CA PRO A 3 7.26 -3.57 -25.83
C PRO A 3 6.84 -3.21 -24.41
N VAL A 4 7.38 -2.11 -23.85
CA VAL A 4 7.01 -1.61 -22.52
C VAL A 4 5.53 -1.24 -22.48
N TYR A 5 5.06 -0.52 -23.50
CA TYR A 5 3.64 -0.12 -23.58
C TYR A 5 2.71 -1.32 -23.77
N ILE A 6 3.13 -2.32 -24.54
CA ILE A 6 2.34 -3.55 -24.74
C ILE A 6 2.16 -4.28 -23.40
N THR A 7 3.25 -4.58 -22.68
CA THR A 7 3.18 -5.31 -21.42
C THR A 7 2.43 -4.56 -20.34
N PHE A 8 2.61 -3.23 -20.26
CA PHE A 8 1.90 -2.36 -19.35
C PHE A 8 0.38 -2.32 -19.66
N THR A 9 0.02 -2.20 -20.94
CA THR A 9 -1.39 -2.21 -21.37
C THR A 9 -2.05 -3.57 -21.14
N LEU A 10 -1.34 -4.68 -21.37
CA LEU A 10 -1.84 -6.02 -21.04
C LEU A 10 -2.14 -6.19 -19.56
N TYR A 11 -1.29 -5.65 -18.69
CA TYR A 11 -1.56 -5.62 -17.25
C TYR A 11 -2.85 -4.84 -16.92
N LEU A 12 -3.03 -3.65 -17.49
CA LEU A 12 -4.26 -2.86 -17.28
C LEU A 12 -5.51 -3.59 -17.76
N ILE A 13 -5.46 -4.21 -18.95
CA ILE A 13 -6.58 -5.01 -19.49
C ILE A 13 -6.92 -6.18 -18.55
N LEU A 14 -5.90 -6.88 -18.04
CA LEU A 14 -6.08 -8.00 -17.10
C LEU A 14 -6.80 -7.54 -15.83
N VAL A 15 -6.33 -6.45 -15.20
CA VAL A 15 -6.91 -5.91 -13.96
C VAL A 15 -8.34 -5.42 -14.18
N LEU A 16 -8.59 -4.70 -15.27
CA LEU A 16 -9.94 -4.25 -15.62
C LEU A 16 -10.89 -5.43 -15.91
N GLY A 17 -10.39 -6.47 -16.57
CA GLY A 17 -11.14 -7.70 -16.84
C GLY A 17 -11.56 -8.43 -15.56
N ILE A 18 -10.66 -8.52 -14.57
CA ILE A 18 -10.98 -9.10 -13.27
C ILE A 18 -11.97 -8.21 -12.50
N GLY A 19 -11.77 -6.89 -12.53
CA GLY A 19 -12.70 -5.93 -11.93
C GLY A 19 -14.11 -6.09 -12.50
N PHE A 20 -14.22 -6.25 -13.80
CA PHE A 20 -15.49 -6.46 -14.48
C PHE A 20 -16.12 -7.83 -14.13
N ALA A 21 -15.35 -8.90 -14.06
CA ALA A 21 -15.83 -10.21 -13.61
C ALA A 21 -16.36 -10.16 -12.17
N ALA A 22 -15.66 -9.49 -11.27
CA ALA A 22 -16.07 -9.33 -9.87
C ALA A 22 -17.32 -8.44 -9.71
N TYR A 23 -17.55 -7.49 -10.63
CA TYR A 23 -18.78 -6.71 -10.65
C TYR A 23 -20.03 -7.58 -10.73
N PHE A 24 -20.00 -8.64 -11.55
CA PHE A 24 -21.10 -9.60 -11.65
C PHE A 24 -21.20 -10.53 -10.44
N ALA A 25 -20.12 -10.72 -9.68
CA ALA A 25 -20.13 -11.52 -8.46
C ALA A 25 -20.67 -10.74 -7.24
N THR A 26 -20.66 -9.41 -7.29
CA THR A 26 -21.14 -8.52 -6.21
C THR A 26 -22.68 -8.40 -6.27
N ARG A 27 -23.38 -8.96 -5.28
CA ARG A 27 -24.85 -9.05 -5.26
C ARG A 27 -25.52 -8.01 -4.36
N ASN A 28 -24.86 -7.64 -3.27
CA ASN A 28 -25.40 -6.76 -2.24
C ASN A 28 -24.29 -5.84 -1.68
N PHE A 29 -24.66 -4.99 -0.73
CA PHE A 29 -23.75 -4.04 -0.12
C PHE A 29 -22.70 -4.71 0.79
N ASP A 30 -23.05 -5.80 1.45
CA ASP A 30 -22.11 -6.58 2.28
C ASP A 30 -21.01 -7.19 1.42
N ASP A 31 -21.36 -7.71 0.21
CA ASP A 31 -20.38 -8.18 -0.76
C ASP A 31 -19.51 -7.02 -1.28
N TYR A 32 -20.12 -5.85 -1.47
CA TYR A 32 -19.42 -4.67 -1.97
C TYR A 32 -18.37 -4.14 -0.98
N ILE A 33 -18.63 -4.21 0.34
CA ILE A 33 -17.76 -3.67 1.40
C ILE A 33 -16.78 -4.71 1.95
N LEU A 34 -17.23 -5.96 2.16
CA LEU A 34 -16.46 -6.95 2.91
C LEU A 34 -16.42 -8.34 2.22
N GLY A 35 -16.93 -8.45 0.99
CA GLY A 35 -16.92 -9.69 0.23
C GLY A 35 -17.67 -10.85 0.89
N GLY A 36 -18.70 -10.56 1.68
CA GLY A 36 -19.51 -11.57 2.36
C GLY A 36 -18.70 -12.44 3.34
N ARG A 37 -17.56 -11.99 3.85
CA ARG A 37 -16.61 -12.73 4.71
C ARG A 37 -16.19 -14.08 4.12
N SER A 38 -15.91 -14.10 2.82
CA SER A 38 -15.66 -15.33 2.05
C SER A 38 -14.18 -15.57 1.70
N LEU A 39 -13.25 -14.70 2.12
CA LEU A 39 -11.87 -14.78 1.74
C LEU A 39 -11.15 -16.01 2.33
N GLY A 40 -10.61 -16.87 1.46
CA GLY A 40 -9.74 -17.98 1.85
C GLY A 40 -8.33 -17.49 2.25
N SER A 41 -7.54 -18.38 2.86
CA SER A 41 -6.22 -18.05 3.44
C SER A 41 -5.28 -17.31 2.48
N PHE A 42 -5.18 -17.78 1.23
CA PHE A 42 -4.25 -17.23 0.25
C PHE A 42 -4.67 -15.81 -0.17
N VAL A 43 -5.93 -15.62 -0.54
CA VAL A 43 -6.45 -14.31 -0.93
C VAL A 43 -6.40 -13.33 0.24
N THR A 44 -6.74 -13.77 1.47
CA THR A 44 -6.64 -12.91 2.66
C THR A 44 -5.20 -12.45 2.89
N ALA A 45 -4.21 -13.34 2.76
CA ALA A 45 -2.80 -13.01 2.94
C ALA A 45 -2.30 -12.01 1.89
N MET A 46 -2.54 -12.32 0.62
CA MET A 46 -2.07 -11.51 -0.50
C MET A 46 -2.79 -10.16 -0.55
N SER A 47 -4.10 -10.13 -0.30
CA SER A 47 -4.86 -8.88 -0.25
C SER A 47 -4.47 -8.02 0.95
N ALA A 48 -4.24 -8.59 2.14
CA ALA A 48 -3.73 -7.83 3.28
C ALA A 48 -2.35 -7.23 2.99
N GLY A 49 -1.44 -8.01 2.39
CA GLY A 49 -0.11 -7.55 2.01
C GLY A 49 -0.15 -6.48 0.91
N ALA A 50 -0.86 -6.73 -0.19
CA ALA A 50 -0.95 -5.79 -1.30
C ALA A 50 -1.69 -4.49 -0.93
N SER A 51 -2.68 -4.55 -0.04
CA SER A 51 -3.38 -3.34 0.42
C SER A 51 -2.54 -2.46 1.34
N ASP A 52 -1.58 -3.04 2.03
CA ASP A 52 -0.62 -2.36 2.90
C ASP A 52 0.54 -1.76 2.10
N MET A 53 1.15 -2.57 1.25
CA MET A 53 2.38 -2.28 0.52
C MET A 53 2.09 -1.48 -0.76
N SER A 54 1.95 -0.16 -0.61
CA SER A 54 1.68 0.77 -1.71
C SER A 54 2.95 1.17 -2.48
N GLY A 55 2.86 2.25 -3.25
CA GLY A 55 4.02 2.86 -3.90
C GLY A 55 5.20 3.18 -2.97
N TRP A 56 4.95 3.32 -1.66
CA TRP A 56 6.03 3.54 -0.70
C TRP A 56 7.02 2.36 -0.63
N LEU A 57 6.55 1.12 -0.85
CA LEU A 57 7.41 -0.07 -0.83
C LEU A 57 8.40 -0.11 -2.00
N LEU A 58 7.96 0.26 -3.21
CA LEU A 58 8.80 0.22 -4.41
C LEU A 58 9.55 1.53 -4.67
N MET A 59 9.11 2.63 -4.09
CA MET A 59 9.68 3.96 -4.34
C MET A 59 10.20 4.61 -3.05
N GLY A 60 9.35 4.76 -2.03
CA GLY A 60 9.67 5.49 -0.81
C GLY A 60 10.78 4.86 0.02
N LEU A 61 10.64 3.58 0.39
CA LEU A 61 11.64 2.86 1.18
C LEU A 61 12.97 2.68 0.43
N PRO A 62 13.00 2.22 -0.84
CA PRO A 62 14.23 2.20 -1.62
C PRO A 62 14.89 3.57 -1.73
N GLY A 63 14.10 4.63 -1.93
CA GLY A 63 14.62 6.00 -1.98
C GLY A 63 15.23 6.47 -0.67
N ALA A 64 14.63 6.12 0.48
CA ALA A 64 15.18 6.43 1.80
C ALA A 64 16.50 5.69 2.05
N ILE A 65 16.55 4.39 1.73
CA ILE A 65 17.79 3.57 1.83
C ILE A 65 18.88 4.12 0.89
N TYR A 66 18.54 4.51 -0.33
CA TYR A 66 19.48 5.11 -1.29
C TYR A 66 20.18 6.37 -0.72
N VAL A 67 19.45 7.22 0.00
CA VAL A 67 19.96 8.48 0.56
C VAL A 67 20.64 8.31 1.90
N SER A 68 20.12 7.44 2.76
CA SER A 68 20.51 7.34 4.18
C SER A 68 21.23 6.02 4.53
N GLY A 69 21.18 5.02 3.64
CA GLY A 69 21.78 3.72 3.87
C GLY A 69 20.92 2.79 4.72
N LEU A 70 21.55 1.73 5.24
CA LEU A 70 20.86 0.66 5.98
C LEU A 70 20.21 1.11 7.29
N SER A 71 20.54 2.28 7.82
CA SER A 71 19.86 2.82 9.02
C SER A 71 18.34 2.98 8.85
N GLU A 72 17.85 3.24 7.63
CA GLU A 72 16.41 3.29 7.33
C GLU A 72 15.73 1.91 7.33
N SER A 73 16.50 0.82 7.33
CA SER A 73 15.95 -0.55 7.43
C SER A 73 15.22 -0.82 8.74
N TRP A 74 15.39 0.04 9.76
CA TRP A 74 14.60 -0.05 10.98
C TRP A 74 13.11 0.14 10.74
N ILE A 75 12.72 0.85 9.69
CA ILE A 75 11.31 0.92 9.21
C ILE A 75 10.84 -0.50 8.83
N ALA A 76 11.59 -1.19 7.98
CA ALA A 76 11.25 -2.54 7.52
C ALA A 76 11.22 -3.54 8.68
N ILE A 77 12.21 -3.50 9.58
CA ILE A 77 12.30 -4.37 10.77
C ILE A 77 11.08 -4.14 11.68
N GLY A 78 10.77 -2.88 11.98
CA GLY A 78 9.60 -2.52 12.79
C GLY A 78 8.29 -3.00 12.18
N LEU A 79 8.13 -2.80 10.87
CA LEU A 79 6.94 -3.24 10.13
C LEU A 79 6.77 -4.77 10.19
N VAL A 80 7.84 -5.57 9.98
CA VAL A 80 7.78 -7.04 10.09
C VAL A 80 7.33 -7.46 11.48
N ILE A 81 7.91 -6.88 12.53
CA ILE A 81 7.56 -7.19 13.92
C ILE A 81 6.11 -6.81 14.20
N GLY A 82 5.72 -5.60 13.86
CA GLY A 82 4.35 -5.11 14.09
C GLY A 82 3.30 -5.90 13.34
N ALA A 83 3.53 -6.20 12.07
CA ALA A 83 2.63 -7.05 11.28
C ALA A 83 2.49 -8.45 11.88
N TYR A 84 3.59 -9.08 12.30
CA TYR A 84 3.54 -10.40 12.94
C TYR A 84 2.64 -10.40 14.18
N PHE A 85 2.81 -9.41 15.06
CA PHE A 85 1.96 -9.30 16.25
C PHE A 85 0.52 -8.92 15.90
N ASN A 86 0.28 -8.11 14.88
CA ASN A 86 -1.07 -7.81 14.41
C ASN A 86 -1.79 -9.08 13.92
N TRP A 87 -1.13 -9.91 13.11
CA TRP A 87 -1.66 -11.21 12.70
C TRP A 87 -1.91 -12.17 13.86
N LEU A 88 -1.01 -12.17 14.86
CA LEU A 88 -1.07 -13.09 16.00
C LEU A 88 -2.14 -12.69 17.02
N LEU A 89 -2.19 -11.41 17.38
CA LEU A 89 -3.00 -10.91 18.50
C LEU A 89 -4.36 -10.39 18.04
N VAL A 90 -4.43 -9.77 16.86
CA VAL A 90 -5.63 -9.05 16.41
C VAL A 90 -6.46 -9.87 15.43
N ALA A 91 -5.86 -10.45 14.39
CA ALA A 91 -6.60 -10.97 13.24
C ALA A 91 -7.73 -11.95 13.62
N GLY A 92 -7.41 -13.00 14.37
CA GLY A 92 -8.41 -14.01 14.75
C GLY A 92 -9.47 -13.49 15.72
N ARG A 93 -9.05 -12.66 16.68
CA ARG A 93 -9.97 -12.06 17.65
C ARG A 93 -10.92 -11.08 16.98
N LEU A 94 -10.40 -10.18 16.18
CA LEU A 94 -11.20 -9.18 15.46
C LEU A 94 -12.23 -9.85 14.53
N ARG A 95 -11.83 -10.93 13.83
CA ARG A 95 -12.77 -11.71 13.00
C ARG A 95 -13.97 -12.21 13.79
N VAL A 96 -13.73 -12.76 14.97
CA VAL A 96 -14.80 -13.27 15.86
C VAL A 96 -15.61 -12.13 16.47
N HIS A 97 -14.92 -11.13 17.03
CA HIS A 97 -15.58 -10.02 17.71
C HIS A 97 -16.49 -9.20 16.79
N THR A 98 -16.10 -8.98 15.53
CA THR A 98 -16.95 -8.24 14.58
C THR A 98 -18.20 -9.02 14.20
N GLU A 99 -18.14 -10.34 14.14
CA GLU A 99 -19.31 -11.19 13.89
C GLU A 99 -20.28 -11.18 15.07
N PHE A 100 -19.76 -11.34 16.32
CA PHE A 100 -20.57 -11.30 17.52
C PHE A 100 -21.18 -9.92 17.82
N ASN A 101 -20.49 -8.84 17.45
CA ASN A 101 -20.99 -7.48 17.64
C ASN A 101 -21.84 -7.03 16.43
N ASN A 102 -23.01 -7.63 16.30
CA ASN A 102 -24.03 -7.30 15.29
C ASN A 102 -23.54 -7.45 13.83
N ASN A 103 -22.63 -8.39 13.57
CA ASN A 103 -22.03 -8.61 12.27
C ASN A 103 -21.45 -7.32 11.64
N ALA A 104 -20.76 -6.51 12.44
CA ALA A 104 -20.26 -5.20 12.05
C ALA A 104 -19.41 -5.27 10.77
N LEU A 105 -19.74 -4.46 9.78
CA LEU A 105 -19.08 -4.41 8.48
C LEU A 105 -17.92 -3.42 8.44
N THR A 106 -17.93 -2.41 9.34
CA THR A 106 -16.91 -1.38 9.44
C THR A 106 -16.30 -1.32 10.84
N LEU A 107 -15.09 -0.76 10.98
CA LEU A 107 -14.50 -0.53 12.29
C LEU A 107 -15.29 0.47 13.13
N PRO A 108 -15.80 1.59 12.60
CA PRO A 108 -16.68 2.49 13.36
C PRO A 108 -17.91 1.81 13.93
N GLU A 109 -18.56 0.92 13.14
CA GLU A 109 -19.70 0.15 13.57
C GLU A 109 -19.32 -0.86 14.66
N TYR A 110 -18.18 -1.55 14.48
CA TYR A 110 -17.64 -2.47 15.48
C TYR A 110 -17.40 -1.77 16.82
N PHE A 111 -16.75 -0.62 16.83
CA PHE A 111 -16.50 0.13 18.07
C PHE A 111 -17.80 0.60 18.73
N HIS A 112 -18.78 1.04 17.93
CA HIS A 112 -20.08 1.44 18.45
C HIS A 112 -20.76 0.31 19.22
N HIS A 113 -20.84 -0.88 18.64
CA HIS A 113 -21.46 -2.04 19.29
C HIS A 113 -20.60 -2.60 20.42
N ARG A 114 -19.28 -2.65 20.25
CA ARG A 114 -18.35 -3.22 21.22
C ARG A 114 -18.31 -2.46 22.55
N PHE A 115 -18.38 -1.14 22.49
CA PHE A 115 -18.35 -0.28 23.68
C PHE A 115 -19.75 0.06 24.21
N GLY A 116 -20.82 -0.49 23.62
CA GLY A 116 -22.19 -0.28 24.09
C GLY A 116 -22.60 1.20 24.09
N ALA A 117 -22.12 1.98 23.14
CA ALA A 117 -22.34 3.44 23.11
C ALA A 117 -23.81 3.76 22.84
N ASN A 118 -24.47 4.45 23.77
CA ASN A 118 -25.84 4.92 23.59
C ASN A 118 -25.96 6.04 22.56
N ASN A 119 -24.87 6.73 22.28
CA ASN A 119 -24.80 7.77 21.26
C ASN A 119 -23.90 7.34 20.10
N LYS A 120 -24.07 7.96 18.96
CA LYS A 120 -23.30 7.65 17.74
C LYS A 120 -21.95 8.36 17.63
N LEU A 121 -21.48 9.00 18.72
CA LEU A 121 -20.28 9.84 18.70
C LEU A 121 -19.03 9.04 18.31
N ILE A 122 -18.84 7.83 18.89
CA ILE A 122 -17.71 6.95 18.57
C ILE A 122 -17.73 6.58 17.08
N LYS A 123 -18.90 6.28 16.52
CA LYS A 123 -19.06 5.92 15.11
C LYS A 123 -18.68 7.10 14.21
N ILE A 124 -19.17 8.31 14.51
CA ILE A 124 -18.87 9.52 13.75
C ILE A 124 -17.39 9.88 13.84
N ALA A 125 -16.82 9.92 15.05
CA ALA A 125 -15.43 10.27 15.26
C ALA A 125 -14.49 9.30 14.52
N SER A 126 -14.75 7.99 14.61
CA SER A 126 -13.97 6.97 13.93
C SER A 126 -14.06 7.11 12.41
N ALA A 127 -15.26 7.34 11.87
CA ALA A 127 -15.44 7.54 10.43
C ALA A 127 -14.76 8.84 9.95
N ALA A 128 -14.82 9.92 10.71
CA ALA A 128 -14.14 11.17 10.39
C ALA A 128 -12.61 11.01 10.35
N ILE A 129 -12.03 10.27 11.33
CA ILE A 129 -10.60 9.94 11.36
C ILE A 129 -10.21 9.12 10.13
N ILE A 130 -11.02 8.12 9.74
CA ILE A 130 -10.80 7.30 8.56
C ILE A 130 -10.75 8.19 7.31
N LEU A 131 -11.74 9.04 7.12
CA LEU A 131 -11.82 9.94 5.97
C LEU A 131 -10.62 10.88 5.89
N PHE A 132 -10.25 11.50 7.00
CA PHE A 132 -9.16 12.46 7.04
C PHE A 132 -7.82 11.82 6.65
N PHE A 133 -7.41 10.77 7.34
CA PHE A 133 -6.11 10.15 7.10
C PHE A 133 -6.04 9.37 5.80
N PHE A 134 -7.12 8.68 5.39
CA PHE A 134 -7.09 7.99 4.10
C PHE A 134 -7.13 8.93 2.92
N THR A 135 -7.75 10.09 3.00
CA THR A 135 -7.68 11.08 1.91
C THR A 135 -6.23 11.50 1.66
N ILE A 136 -5.44 11.72 2.73
CA ILE A 136 -4.02 12.03 2.63
C ILE A 136 -3.22 10.82 2.10
N TYR A 137 -3.54 9.62 2.56
CA TYR A 137 -2.87 8.41 2.08
C TYR A 137 -3.21 8.12 0.60
N CYS A 138 -4.45 8.33 0.18
CA CYS A 138 -4.84 8.24 -1.23
C CYS A 138 -4.03 9.20 -2.12
N ALA A 139 -3.76 10.42 -1.63
CA ALA A 139 -2.92 11.37 -2.35
C ALA A 139 -1.51 10.82 -2.58
N SER A 140 -0.92 10.08 -1.62
CA SER A 140 0.39 9.45 -1.82
C SER A 140 0.40 8.42 -2.95
N GLY A 141 -0.69 7.64 -3.09
CA GLY A 141 -0.87 6.70 -4.21
C GLY A 141 -0.97 7.43 -5.55
N ILE A 142 -1.70 8.55 -5.60
CA ILE A 142 -1.82 9.38 -6.80
C ILE A 142 -0.46 9.98 -7.18
N VAL A 143 0.33 10.47 -6.21
CA VAL A 143 1.71 10.96 -6.44
C VAL A 143 2.61 9.85 -6.99
N ALA A 144 2.57 8.66 -6.41
CA ALA A 144 3.36 7.52 -6.90
C ALA A 144 2.97 7.10 -8.33
N GLY A 145 1.67 7.05 -8.62
CA GLY A 145 1.14 6.81 -9.96
C GLY A 145 1.58 7.89 -10.96
N ALA A 146 1.51 9.17 -10.58
CA ALA A 146 1.95 10.29 -11.42
C ALA A 146 3.44 10.16 -11.78
N ARG A 147 4.30 9.84 -10.81
CA ARG A 147 5.74 9.63 -11.03
C ARG A 147 6.02 8.48 -12.00
N LEU A 148 5.26 7.40 -11.89
CA LEU A 148 5.36 6.28 -12.80
C LEU A 148 4.98 6.68 -14.24
N PHE A 149 3.82 7.32 -14.41
CA PHE A 149 3.33 7.74 -15.72
C PHE A 149 4.23 8.82 -16.36
N GLU A 150 4.70 9.78 -15.55
CA GLU A 150 5.70 10.77 -15.98
C GLU A 150 6.99 10.11 -16.51
N SER A 151 7.46 9.05 -15.82
CA SER A 151 8.68 8.33 -16.23
C SER A 151 8.45 7.41 -17.43
N LEU A 152 7.26 6.83 -17.55
CA LEU A 152 6.95 5.86 -18.60
C LEU A 152 6.60 6.53 -19.93
N PHE A 153 5.86 7.64 -19.89
CA PHE A 153 5.33 8.33 -21.06
C PHE A 153 6.06 9.63 -21.40
N GLU A 154 7.02 10.05 -20.57
CA GLU A 154 7.79 11.29 -20.73
C GLU A 154 6.91 12.54 -20.86
N ILE A 155 5.79 12.55 -20.09
CA ILE A 155 4.82 13.65 -20.02
C ILE A 155 5.01 14.46 -18.74
N ASP A 156 4.41 15.66 -18.70
CA ASP A 156 4.43 16.50 -17.50
C ASP A 156 3.68 15.86 -16.31
N TYR A 157 4.07 16.24 -15.10
CA TYR A 157 3.51 15.68 -13.86
C TYR A 157 1.99 15.82 -13.76
N ALA A 158 1.44 16.97 -14.14
CA ALA A 158 -0.01 17.21 -14.03
C ALA A 158 -0.81 16.26 -14.92
N THR A 159 -0.40 16.09 -16.18
CA THR A 159 -1.01 15.12 -17.12
C THR A 159 -0.84 13.69 -16.62
N ALA A 160 0.36 13.32 -16.14
CA ALA A 160 0.65 12.01 -15.59
C ALA A 160 -0.21 11.70 -14.36
N MET A 161 -0.42 12.69 -13.48
CA MET A 161 -1.27 12.58 -12.29
C MET A 161 -2.71 12.26 -12.66
N TRP A 162 -3.30 12.98 -13.62
CA TRP A 162 -4.67 12.71 -14.06
C TRP A 162 -4.81 11.32 -14.69
N LEU A 163 -3.88 10.91 -15.53
CA LEU A 163 -3.90 9.58 -16.17
C LEU A 163 -3.75 8.45 -15.15
N GLY A 164 -2.81 8.56 -14.22
CA GLY A 164 -2.59 7.58 -13.16
C GLY A 164 -3.76 7.48 -12.20
N ALA A 165 -4.33 8.63 -11.79
CA ALA A 165 -5.51 8.67 -10.96
C ALA A 165 -6.72 8.04 -11.67
N PHE A 166 -6.98 8.39 -12.93
CA PHE A 166 -8.10 7.85 -13.71
C PHE A 166 -8.02 6.32 -13.84
N ALA A 167 -6.85 5.78 -14.16
CA ALA A 167 -6.64 4.33 -14.29
C ALA A 167 -7.03 3.57 -13.01
N THR A 168 -6.71 4.13 -11.83
CA THR A 168 -7.02 3.49 -10.54
C THR A 168 -8.47 3.72 -10.11
N ILE A 169 -9.00 4.93 -10.29
CA ILE A 169 -10.33 5.30 -9.84
C ILE A 169 -11.42 4.55 -10.60
N ILE A 170 -11.29 4.42 -11.94
CA ILE A 170 -12.30 3.73 -12.76
C ILE A 170 -12.44 2.26 -12.37
N TYR A 171 -11.33 1.60 -12.09
CA TYR A 171 -11.30 0.22 -11.63
C TYR A 171 -11.99 0.06 -10.27
N THR A 172 -11.69 0.93 -9.31
CA THR A 172 -12.27 0.91 -7.95
C THR A 172 -13.77 1.20 -7.97
N PHE A 173 -14.18 2.16 -8.78
CA PHE A 173 -15.57 2.54 -8.94
C PHE A 173 -16.46 1.38 -9.42
N ILE A 174 -15.93 0.54 -10.32
CA ILE A 174 -16.67 -0.60 -10.88
C ILE A 174 -16.70 -1.78 -9.92
N GLY A 175 -15.57 -2.16 -9.35
CA GLY A 175 -15.32 -3.52 -8.88
C GLY A 175 -15.73 -3.83 -7.43
N GLY A 176 -15.67 -2.90 -6.48
CA GLY A 176 -15.91 -3.17 -5.05
C GLY A 176 -14.85 -4.09 -4.42
N PHE A 177 -15.13 -4.61 -3.20
CA PHE A 177 -14.16 -5.33 -2.37
C PHE A 177 -13.67 -6.67 -2.98
N LEU A 178 -14.56 -7.44 -3.62
CA LEU A 178 -14.19 -8.71 -4.24
C LEU A 178 -13.23 -8.50 -5.42
N ALA A 179 -13.50 -7.49 -6.25
CA ALA A 179 -12.61 -7.15 -7.36
C ALA A 179 -11.21 -6.78 -6.85
N VAL A 180 -11.16 -5.91 -5.84
CA VAL A 180 -9.91 -5.48 -5.23
C VAL A 180 -9.16 -6.68 -4.64
N SER A 181 -9.83 -7.54 -3.86
CA SER A 181 -9.19 -8.71 -3.23
C SER A 181 -8.66 -9.74 -4.24
N TRP A 182 -9.31 -9.92 -5.37
CA TRP A 182 -8.86 -10.84 -6.43
C TRP A 182 -7.67 -10.26 -7.19
N THR A 183 -7.73 -8.97 -7.56
CA THR A 183 -6.61 -8.30 -8.23
C THR A 183 -5.41 -8.15 -7.33
N ASP A 184 -5.61 -7.92 -6.01
CA ASP A 184 -4.53 -7.84 -5.03
C ASP A 184 -3.62 -9.07 -5.07
N THR A 185 -4.17 -10.25 -5.35
CA THR A 185 -3.38 -11.49 -5.46
C THR A 185 -2.38 -11.43 -6.62
N ILE A 186 -2.81 -10.94 -7.78
CA ILE A 186 -1.93 -10.77 -8.96
C ILE A 186 -0.95 -9.62 -8.71
N GLN A 187 -1.43 -8.54 -8.15
CA GLN A 187 -0.64 -7.36 -7.82
C GLN A 187 0.48 -7.68 -6.83
N ALA A 188 0.17 -8.42 -5.76
CA ALA A 188 1.16 -8.90 -4.82
C ALA A 188 2.21 -9.80 -5.47
N SER A 189 1.82 -10.63 -6.44
CA SER A 189 2.74 -11.50 -7.19
C SER A 189 3.69 -10.69 -8.09
N LEU A 190 3.21 -9.62 -8.71
CA LEU A 190 4.05 -8.70 -9.48
C LEU A 190 5.04 -7.94 -8.59
N MET A 191 4.57 -7.50 -7.41
CA MET A 191 5.41 -6.75 -6.45
C MET A 191 6.59 -7.58 -5.96
N ILE A 192 6.36 -8.82 -5.50
CA ILE A 192 7.45 -9.69 -5.03
C ILE A 192 8.40 -10.04 -6.17
N PHE A 193 7.88 -10.32 -7.38
CA PHE A 193 8.71 -10.54 -8.55
C PHE A 193 9.65 -9.34 -8.79
N ALA A 194 9.11 -8.14 -8.89
CA ALA A 194 9.87 -6.94 -9.17
C ALA A 194 10.94 -6.64 -8.10
N LEU A 195 10.56 -6.76 -6.81
CA LEU A 195 11.46 -6.49 -5.69
C LEU A 195 12.55 -7.54 -5.49
N VAL A 196 12.34 -8.77 -5.91
CA VAL A 196 13.37 -9.81 -5.86
C VAL A 196 14.31 -9.71 -7.06
N PHE A 197 13.77 -9.49 -8.27
CA PHE A 197 14.59 -9.50 -9.48
C PHE A 197 15.42 -8.23 -9.67
N ALA A 198 14.92 -7.06 -9.26
CA ALA A 198 15.66 -5.81 -9.46
C ALA A 198 17.04 -5.81 -8.73
N PRO A 199 17.17 -6.15 -7.45
CA PRO A 199 18.48 -6.21 -6.81
C PRO A 199 19.36 -7.35 -7.37
N ILE A 200 18.77 -8.48 -7.81
CA ILE A 200 19.53 -9.56 -8.47
C ILE A 200 20.18 -9.04 -9.76
N MET A 201 19.47 -8.24 -10.56
CA MET A 201 20.02 -7.66 -11.77
C MET A 201 21.16 -6.69 -11.48
N VAL A 202 21.06 -5.89 -10.42
CA VAL A 202 22.18 -5.02 -9.98
C VAL A 202 23.39 -5.89 -9.57
N TYR A 203 23.15 -6.92 -8.75
CA TYR A 203 24.20 -7.85 -8.31
C TYR A 203 24.95 -8.48 -9.48
N LEU A 204 24.22 -8.98 -10.48
CA LEU A 204 24.81 -9.59 -11.67
C LEU A 204 25.55 -8.58 -12.56
N ASN A 205 25.03 -7.35 -12.66
CA ASN A 205 25.63 -6.30 -13.48
C ASN A 205 26.92 -5.76 -12.89
N LEU A 206 26.99 -5.58 -11.58
CA LEU A 206 28.20 -5.08 -10.88
C LEU A 206 29.26 -6.16 -10.68
N GLY A 207 28.91 -7.46 -10.76
CA GLY A 207 29.86 -8.56 -10.66
C GLY A 207 29.91 -9.26 -9.30
N GLY A 208 29.11 -8.83 -8.31
CA GLY A 208 29.01 -9.53 -7.02
C GLY A 208 28.87 -8.62 -5.80
N MET A 209 28.91 -9.24 -4.62
CA MET A 209 28.76 -8.48 -3.35
C MET A 209 30.00 -7.67 -3.00
N ASP A 210 31.18 -8.11 -3.41
CA ASP A 210 32.43 -7.40 -3.10
C ASP A 210 32.48 -6.07 -3.83
N GLU A 211 32.03 -6.04 -5.10
CA GLU A 211 31.92 -4.82 -5.92
C GLU A 211 30.84 -3.88 -5.39
N ILE A 212 29.70 -4.43 -4.92
CA ILE A 212 28.66 -3.62 -4.28
C ILE A 212 29.17 -2.97 -3.00
N HIS A 213 29.88 -3.73 -2.14
CA HIS A 213 30.46 -3.19 -0.91
C HIS A 213 31.56 -2.15 -1.20
N ALA A 214 32.39 -2.38 -2.21
CA ALA A 214 33.41 -1.41 -2.64
C ALA A 214 32.75 -0.10 -3.13
N ALA A 215 31.72 -0.19 -3.97
CA ALA A 215 30.99 0.97 -4.47
C ALA A 215 30.30 1.75 -3.34
N VAL A 216 29.62 1.05 -2.42
CA VAL A 216 29.01 1.70 -1.25
C VAL A 216 30.07 2.36 -0.36
N SER A 217 31.25 1.77 -0.21
CA SER A 217 32.36 2.34 0.55
C SER A 217 32.90 3.62 -0.13
N MET A 218 32.97 3.63 -1.46
CA MET A 218 33.31 4.84 -2.23
C MET A 218 32.28 5.95 -2.02
N ALA A 219 30.98 5.62 -2.09
CA ALA A 219 29.92 6.58 -1.81
C ALA A 219 30.00 7.11 -0.37
N ALA A 220 30.33 6.25 0.60
CA ALA A 220 30.48 6.60 2.01
C ALA A 220 31.61 7.61 2.21
N GLN A 221 32.75 7.42 1.55
CA GLN A 221 33.88 8.34 1.61
C GLN A 221 33.54 9.68 0.93
N ALA A 222 32.94 9.63 -0.27
CA ALA A 222 32.59 10.84 -1.02
C ALA A 222 31.58 11.74 -0.28
N ASN A 223 30.62 11.13 0.42
CA ASN A 223 29.53 11.87 1.10
C ASN A 223 29.77 12.02 2.62
N ASN A 224 30.86 11.52 3.16
CA ASN A 224 31.16 11.47 4.60
C ASN A 224 29.99 10.86 5.41
N LYS A 225 29.44 9.76 4.92
CA LYS A 225 28.29 9.02 5.51
C LYS A 225 28.61 7.54 5.64
N ASN A 226 27.95 6.87 6.59
CA ASN A 226 28.06 5.41 6.72
C ASN A 226 26.77 4.73 6.23
N TYR A 227 26.77 4.30 4.97
CA TYR A 227 25.60 3.65 4.35
C TYR A 227 25.44 2.17 4.72
N GLY A 228 26.52 1.48 5.12
CA GLY A 228 26.55 0.04 5.35
C GLY A 228 26.19 -0.39 6.78
N ASN A 229 25.86 0.52 7.69
CA ASN A 229 25.65 0.20 9.10
C ASN A 229 24.23 0.56 9.55
N LEU A 230 23.58 -0.36 10.26
CA LEU A 230 22.23 -0.19 10.81
C LEU A 230 22.16 0.83 11.97
N LEU A 231 23.26 1.04 12.68
CA LEU A 231 23.29 1.83 13.91
C LEU A 231 23.94 3.21 13.70
N PHE A 232 24.77 3.37 12.66
CA PHE A 232 25.43 4.63 12.36
C PHE A 232 24.57 5.53 11.47
N GLY A 233 24.65 6.84 11.69
CA GLY A 233 23.89 7.84 10.93
C GLY A 233 22.49 8.11 11.47
N THR A 234 22.07 7.41 12.53
CA THR A 234 20.80 7.66 13.22
C THR A 234 20.98 7.67 14.74
N SER A 235 20.17 8.42 15.45
CA SER A 235 20.12 8.44 16.91
C SER A 235 19.31 7.24 17.45
N PHE A 236 19.47 6.91 18.72
CA PHE A 236 18.63 5.92 19.41
C PHE A 236 17.13 6.26 19.28
N VAL A 237 16.77 7.53 19.39
CA VAL A 237 15.40 8.01 19.18
C VAL A 237 14.97 7.79 17.73
N GLY A 238 15.87 8.01 16.76
CA GLY A 238 15.61 7.73 15.34
C GLY A 238 15.32 6.25 15.08
N ILE A 239 16.08 5.34 15.70
CA ILE A 239 15.85 3.89 15.61
C ILE A 239 14.47 3.52 16.16
N ILE A 240 14.12 4.01 17.36
CA ILE A 240 12.82 3.75 17.96
C ILE A 240 11.70 4.33 17.10
N SER A 241 11.87 5.54 16.59
CA SER A 241 10.88 6.20 15.72
C SER A 241 10.64 5.41 14.43
N ALA A 242 11.71 4.93 13.79
CA ALA A 242 11.62 4.10 12.60
C ALA A 242 10.97 2.73 12.90
N ALA A 243 11.37 2.07 13.98
CA ALA A 243 10.80 0.80 14.39
C ALA A 243 9.32 0.93 14.83
N ALA A 244 8.93 2.09 15.36
CA ALA A 244 7.56 2.37 15.80
C ALA A 244 6.54 2.36 14.63
N TRP A 245 6.98 2.39 13.37
CA TRP A 245 6.08 2.16 12.23
C TRP A 245 5.30 0.85 12.37
N GLY A 246 5.91 -0.18 12.98
CA GLY A 246 5.24 -1.45 13.26
C GLY A 246 3.99 -1.31 14.13
N LEU A 247 3.95 -0.35 15.06
CA LEU A 247 2.78 -0.10 15.91
C LEU A 247 1.58 0.39 15.11
N GLY A 248 1.81 1.00 13.95
CA GLY A 248 0.76 1.45 13.05
C GLY A 248 -0.15 0.32 12.55
N TYR A 249 0.34 -0.92 12.45
CA TYR A 249 -0.46 -2.06 11.99
C TYR A 249 -1.74 -2.30 12.79
N PHE A 250 -1.69 -2.08 14.09
CA PHE A 250 -2.85 -2.30 14.95
C PHE A 250 -4.02 -1.33 14.67
N GLY A 251 -3.74 -0.24 13.98
CA GLY A 251 -4.71 0.81 13.69
C GLY A 251 -5.07 0.98 12.20
N GLN A 252 -4.63 0.12 11.28
CA GLN A 252 -4.86 0.32 9.84
C GLN A 252 -6.20 -0.27 9.37
N PRO A 253 -7.23 0.54 9.09
CA PRO A 253 -8.57 0.01 8.80
C PRO A 253 -8.63 -0.89 7.57
N HIS A 254 -7.85 -0.60 6.52
CA HIS A 254 -7.84 -1.38 5.28
C HIS A 254 -7.22 -2.78 5.47
N ILE A 255 -6.23 -2.94 6.35
CA ILE A 255 -5.65 -4.23 6.71
C ILE A 255 -6.62 -5.01 7.62
N LEU A 256 -7.16 -4.33 8.64
CA LEU A 256 -8.09 -4.92 9.59
C LEU A 256 -9.37 -5.43 8.90
N ALA A 257 -9.85 -4.73 7.86
CA ALA A 257 -10.97 -5.19 7.04
C ALA A 257 -10.71 -6.55 6.37
N ARG A 258 -9.45 -6.89 5.99
CA ARG A 258 -9.11 -8.21 5.45
C ARG A 258 -9.20 -9.31 6.48
N PHE A 259 -8.86 -9.02 7.73
CA PHE A 259 -9.07 -9.95 8.83
C PHE A 259 -10.57 -10.21 9.08
N MET A 260 -11.36 -9.13 9.06
CA MET A 260 -12.82 -9.23 9.19
C MET A 260 -13.47 -10.03 8.04
N ALA A 261 -12.91 -9.92 6.82
CA ALA A 261 -13.41 -10.57 5.61
C ALA A 261 -13.00 -12.04 5.47
N ALA A 262 -12.10 -12.55 6.30
CA ALA A 262 -11.66 -13.95 6.25
C ALA A 262 -12.83 -14.93 6.53
N ASN A 263 -12.84 -16.05 5.82
CA ASN A 263 -13.92 -17.04 5.96
C ASN A 263 -13.91 -17.79 7.30
N SER A 264 -12.76 -17.86 7.98
CA SER A 264 -12.64 -18.51 9.29
C SER A 264 -11.38 -18.09 10.05
N VAL A 265 -11.37 -18.27 11.36
CA VAL A 265 -10.16 -18.07 12.19
C VAL A 265 -9.05 -19.03 11.80
N LYS A 266 -9.38 -20.27 11.41
CA LYS A 266 -8.40 -21.26 10.96
C LYS A 266 -7.67 -20.80 9.70
N SER A 267 -8.38 -20.16 8.77
CA SER A 267 -7.77 -19.62 7.54
C SER A 267 -6.77 -18.50 7.82
N LEU A 268 -6.98 -17.69 8.87
CA LEU A 268 -6.09 -16.61 9.28
C LEU A 268 -4.72 -17.12 9.75
N ASN A 269 -4.65 -18.30 10.38
CA ASN A 269 -3.36 -18.89 10.77
C ASN A 269 -2.47 -19.22 9.56
N ASN A 270 -3.09 -19.77 8.50
CA ASN A 270 -2.37 -20.03 7.25
C ASN A 270 -2.08 -18.72 6.51
N ALA A 271 -3.02 -17.79 6.48
CA ALA A 271 -2.85 -16.46 5.89
C ALA A 271 -1.67 -15.71 6.52
N ARG A 272 -1.50 -15.78 7.85
CA ARG A 272 -0.33 -15.20 8.54
C ARG A 272 0.98 -15.75 7.99
N ARG A 273 1.12 -17.07 7.84
CA ARG A 273 2.36 -17.69 7.33
C ARG A 273 2.68 -17.21 5.92
N ILE A 274 1.70 -17.23 5.04
CA ILE A 274 1.84 -16.78 3.65
C ILE A 274 2.17 -15.29 3.61
N GLY A 275 1.37 -14.47 4.29
CA GLY A 275 1.52 -13.01 4.28
C GLY A 275 2.84 -12.55 4.88
N MET A 276 3.28 -13.15 5.99
CA MET A 276 4.58 -12.80 6.59
C MET A 276 5.77 -13.21 5.72
N THR A 277 5.72 -14.39 5.09
CA THR A 277 6.79 -14.81 4.16
C THR A 277 6.87 -13.84 2.98
N TRP A 278 5.74 -13.51 2.37
CA TRP A 278 5.65 -12.55 1.27
C TRP A 278 6.19 -11.16 1.70
N MET A 279 5.76 -10.67 2.85
CA MET A 279 6.14 -9.37 3.39
C MET A 279 7.64 -9.26 3.64
N ILE A 280 8.24 -10.28 4.30
CA ILE A 280 9.68 -10.30 4.60
C ILE A 280 10.48 -10.25 3.30
N LEU A 281 10.10 -11.03 2.30
CA LEU A 281 10.79 -11.03 1.00
C LEU A 281 10.65 -9.69 0.28
N CYS A 282 9.47 -9.08 0.28
CA CYS A 282 9.24 -7.77 -0.33
C CYS A 282 10.03 -6.65 0.35
N LEU A 283 10.03 -6.59 1.69
CA LEU A 283 10.78 -5.58 2.43
C LEU A 283 12.29 -5.75 2.30
N ALA A 284 12.78 -6.99 2.36
CA ALA A 284 14.19 -7.28 2.11
C ALA A 284 14.60 -6.86 0.68
N GLY A 285 13.74 -7.15 -0.30
CA GLY A 285 13.95 -6.71 -1.69
C GLY A 285 13.97 -5.20 -1.83
N ALA A 286 13.05 -4.48 -1.18
CA ALA A 286 13.00 -3.01 -1.20
C ALA A 286 14.26 -2.37 -0.59
N VAL A 287 14.73 -2.92 0.54
CA VAL A 287 16.00 -2.50 1.17
C VAL A 287 17.17 -2.77 0.22
N ALA A 288 17.22 -3.96 -0.38
CA ALA A 288 18.27 -4.32 -1.33
C ALA A 288 18.26 -3.43 -2.58
N VAL A 289 17.09 -3.08 -3.12
CA VAL A 289 16.96 -2.13 -4.25
C VAL A 289 17.57 -0.78 -3.91
N GLY A 290 17.32 -0.23 -2.73
CA GLY A 290 17.89 1.05 -2.32
C GLY A 290 19.41 0.97 -2.13
N TYR A 291 19.89 -0.05 -1.43
CA TYR A 291 21.30 -0.22 -1.12
C TYR A 291 22.15 -0.57 -2.36
N PHE A 292 21.70 -1.51 -3.17
CA PHE A 292 22.36 -1.86 -4.43
C PHE A 292 22.21 -0.76 -5.48
N GLY A 293 21.09 -0.03 -5.45
CA GLY A 293 20.89 1.14 -6.30
C GLY A 293 21.91 2.25 -6.01
N LEU A 294 22.25 2.48 -4.74
CA LEU A 294 23.34 3.39 -4.36
C LEU A 294 24.66 2.91 -4.96
N ALA A 295 25.01 1.63 -4.84
CA ALA A 295 26.21 1.07 -5.43
C ALA A 295 26.24 1.27 -6.95
N TYR A 296 25.14 0.95 -7.64
CA TYR A 296 25.03 1.09 -9.09
C TYR A 296 25.23 2.53 -9.57
N MET A 297 24.55 3.49 -8.95
CA MET A 297 24.67 4.90 -9.31
C MET A 297 26.05 5.50 -8.93
N THR A 298 26.75 4.90 -7.98
CA THR A 298 28.11 5.31 -7.63
C THR A 298 29.13 4.84 -8.69
N VAL A 299 28.94 3.65 -9.24
CA VAL A 299 29.77 3.14 -10.35
C VAL A 299 29.45 3.80 -11.68
N HIS A 300 28.18 4.20 -11.88
CA HIS A 300 27.67 4.83 -13.11
C HIS A 300 27.09 6.22 -12.86
N PRO A 301 27.91 7.22 -12.46
CA PRO A 301 27.41 8.55 -12.09
C PRO A 301 26.70 9.28 -13.24
N GLU A 302 27.06 8.99 -14.48
CA GLU A 302 26.42 9.54 -15.68
C GLU A 302 24.95 9.12 -15.82
N GLN A 303 24.53 8.03 -15.21
CA GLN A 303 23.17 7.52 -15.27
C GLN A 303 22.27 8.11 -14.17
N THR A 304 22.85 8.82 -13.19
CA THR A 304 22.10 9.42 -12.07
C THR A 304 21.04 10.43 -12.53
N ALA A 305 21.24 11.06 -13.70
CA ALA A 305 20.28 12.00 -14.29
C ALA A 305 18.88 11.39 -14.51
N ILE A 306 18.75 10.05 -14.62
CA ILE A 306 17.47 9.35 -14.76
C ILE A 306 16.56 9.53 -13.54
N LEU A 307 17.14 9.83 -12.37
CA LEU A 307 16.41 10.05 -11.14
C LEU A 307 15.70 11.41 -11.10
N LYS A 308 16.06 12.35 -11.98
CA LYS A 308 15.47 13.71 -12.05
C LYS A 308 15.38 14.37 -10.66
N ASP A 309 16.49 14.35 -9.90
CA ASP A 309 16.64 14.88 -8.54
C ASP A 309 15.64 14.33 -7.50
N ASN A 310 15.08 13.16 -7.78
CA ASN A 310 14.12 12.49 -6.88
C ASN A 310 14.55 11.05 -6.57
N ASN A 311 15.06 10.86 -5.36
CA ASN A 311 15.51 9.55 -4.85
C ASN A 311 14.44 8.46 -4.87
N GLU A 312 13.15 8.79 -4.78
CA GLU A 312 12.06 7.82 -4.86
C GLU A 312 11.94 7.18 -6.27
N ARG A 313 12.67 7.68 -7.26
CA ARG A 313 12.74 7.09 -8.61
C ARG A 313 13.81 6.01 -8.77
N ILE A 314 14.59 5.67 -7.73
CA ILE A 314 15.69 4.70 -7.85
C ILE A 314 15.24 3.36 -8.43
N PHE A 315 14.09 2.83 -7.99
CA PHE A 315 13.56 1.57 -8.53
C PHE A 315 13.19 1.70 -10.02
N ILE A 316 12.55 2.80 -10.41
CA ILE A 316 12.18 3.07 -11.82
C ILE A 316 13.43 3.16 -12.67
N GLY A 317 14.44 3.92 -12.22
CA GLY A 317 15.70 4.08 -12.92
C GLY A 317 16.44 2.76 -13.14
N LEU A 318 16.59 1.96 -12.09
CA LEU A 318 17.19 0.62 -12.19
C LEU A 318 16.42 -0.30 -13.13
N ALA A 319 15.09 -0.26 -13.09
CA ALA A 319 14.27 -1.06 -13.99
C ALA A 319 14.52 -0.69 -15.45
N GLN A 320 14.58 0.60 -15.78
CA GLN A 320 14.84 1.08 -17.15
C GLN A 320 16.26 0.80 -17.64
N LEU A 321 17.26 0.82 -16.75
CA LEU A 321 18.65 0.62 -17.08
C LEU A 321 19.07 -0.84 -17.22
N LEU A 322 18.47 -1.75 -16.43
CA LEU A 322 18.97 -3.11 -16.27
C LEU A 322 18.14 -4.18 -16.99
N PHE A 323 16.88 -3.90 -17.30
CA PHE A 323 16.01 -4.90 -17.92
C PHE A 323 15.78 -4.63 -19.40
N ASN A 324 15.53 -5.69 -20.15
CA ASN A 324 15.08 -5.53 -21.54
C ASN A 324 13.65 -4.92 -21.58
N PRO A 325 13.25 -4.25 -22.68
CA PRO A 325 11.98 -3.51 -22.74
C PRO A 325 10.72 -4.31 -22.41
N TRP A 326 10.67 -5.60 -22.64
CA TRP A 326 9.52 -6.47 -22.30
C TRP A 326 9.40 -6.62 -20.79
N ILE A 327 10.52 -6.87 -20.10
CA ILE A 327 10.56 -7.04 -18.65
C ILE A 327 10.37 -5.69 -17.94
N VAL A 328 10.92 -4.60 -18.49
CA VAL A 328 10.69 -3.24 -17.95
C VAL A 328 9.21 -2.97 -17.77
N GLY A 329 8.38 -3.25 -18.79
CA GLY A 329 6.94 -3.01 -18.69
C GLY A 329 6.26 -3.86 -17.59
N VAL A 330 6.69 -5.10 -17.37
CA VAL A 330 6.21 -5.96 -16.26
C VAL A 330 6.65 -5.40 -14.92
N VAL A 331 7.93 -5.03 -14.76
CA VAL A 331 8.49 -4.49 -13.51
C VAL A 331 7.85 -3.15 -13.16
N LEU A 332 7.65 -2.27 -14.15
CA LEU A 332 6.96 -0.98 -13.91
C LEU A 332 5.46 -1.17 -13.63
N SER A 333 4.83 -2.22 -14.18
CA SER A 333 3.46 -2.60 -13.80
C SER A 333 3.35 -2.98 -12.32
N ALA A 334 4.43 -3.45 -11.67
CA ALA A 334 4.42 -3.72 -10.24
C ALA A 334 4.26 -2.45 -9.39
N ILE A 335 4.78 -1.29 -9.85
CA ILE A 335 4.54 -0.01 -9.18
C ILE A 335 3.06 0.38 -9.29
N LEU A 336 2.49 0.28 -10.50
CA LEU A 336 1.07 0.55 -10.68
C LEU A 336 0.21 -0.43 -9.89
N ALA A 337 0.61 -1.70 -9.81
CA ALA A 337 -0.04 -2.73 -9.01
C ALA A 337 -0.08 -2.34 -7.52
N ALA A 338 1.05 -1.90 -6.96
CA ALA A 338 1.14 -1.44 -5.58
C ALA A 338 0.30 -0.19 -5.32
N VAL A 339 0.28 0.76 -6.26
CA VAL A 339 -0.57 1.95 -6.18
C VAL A 339 -2.04 1.58 -6.24
N MET A 340 -2.45 0.78 -7.21
CA MET A 340 -3.85 0.43 -7.44
C MET A 340 -4.42 -0.41 -6.30
N SER A 341 -3.68 -1.42 -5.79
CA SER A 341 -4.13 -2.26 -4.68
C SER A 341 -4.44 -1.45 -3.43
N THR A 342 -3.50 -0.60 -3.02
CA THR A 342 -3.67 0.18 -1.79
C THR A 342 -4.69 1.30 -1.95
N LEU A 343 -4.61 2.09 -3.04
CA LEU A 343 -5.52 3.21 -3.27
C LEU A 343 -6.98 2.74 -3.37
N SER A 344 -7.24 1.64 -4.08
CA SER A 344 -8.59 1.08 -4.18
C SER A 344 -9.12 0.59 -2.83
N CYS A 345 -8.27 -0.04 -2.01
CA CYS A 345 -8.65 -0.45 -0.66
C CYS A 345 -9.03 0.72 0.24
N GLN A 346 -8.24 1.79 0.20
CA GLN A 346 -8.47 2.99 0.99
C GLN A 346 -9.73 3.73 0.57
N LEU A 347 -9.95 3.86 -0.75
CA LEU A 347 -11.16 4.46 -1.31
C LEU A 347 -12.42 3.68 -0.92
N LEU A 348 -12.36 2.33 -0.91
CA LEU A 348 -13.48 1.51 -0.47
C LEU A 348 -13.76 1.66 1.03
N VAL A 349 -12.73 1.74 1.88
CA VAL A 349 -12.93 1.95 3.32
C VAL A 349 -13.51 3.34 3.59
N CYS A 350 -13.04 4.39 2.91
CA CYS A 350 -13.66 5.72 2.97
C CYS A 350 -15.12 5.69 2.52
N SER A 351 -15.38 5.05 1.39
CA SER A 351 -16.72 4.88 0.83
C SER A 351 -17.65 4.17 1.81
N SER A 352 -17.18 3.08 2.44
CA SER A 352 -17.97 2.33 3.41
C SER A 352 -18.25 3.14 4.68
N ALA A 353 -17.25 3.87 5.19
CA ALA A 353 -17.43 4.73 6.36
C ALA A 353 -18.47 5.84 6.10
N ILE A 354 -18.44 6.48 4.92
CA ILE A 354 -19.45 7.48 4.60
C ILE A 354 -20.82 6.83 4.39
N THR A 355 -20.89 5.72 3.67
CA THR A 355 -22.17 5.11 3.27
C THR A 355 -22.86 4.42 4.44
N GLU A 356 -22.15 3.55 5.19
CA GLU A 356 -22.71 2.79 6.30
C GLU A 356 -22.81 3.64 7.57
N ASP A 357 -21.73 4.38 7.88
CA ASP A 357 -21.63 5.04 9.17
C ASP A 357 -22.29 6.42 9.20
N PHE A 358 -22.25 7.18 8.09
CA PHE A 358 -22.95 8.47 8.01
C PHE A 358 -24.30 8.39 7.29
N TYR A 359 -24.33 7.93 6.04
CA TYR A 359 -25.57 8.00 5.24
C TYR A 359 -26.66 7.09 5.81
N LYS A 360 -26.42 5.80 5.91
CA LYS A 360 -27.37 4.85 6.49
C LYS A 360 -27.58 5.08 7.99
N GLY A 361 -26.51 5.42 8.70
CA GLY A 361 -26.55 5.64 10.15
C GLY A 361 -27.37 6.84 10.58
N PHE A 362 -27.43 7.93 9.80
CA PHE A 362 -28.04 9.21 10.20
C PHE A 362 -29.05 9.77 9.22
N ILE A 363 -28.76 9.68 7.90
CA ILE A 363 -29.56 10.38 6.89
C ILE A 363 -30.75 9.50 6.47
N ARG A 364 -30.49 8.25 6.14
CA ARG A 364 -31.52 7.33 5.63
C ARG A 364 -31.34 5.89 6.13
N PRO A 365 -31.78 5.60 7.35
CA PRO A 365 -31.66 4.25 7.94
C PRO A 365 -32.35 3.14 7.13
N THR A 366 -33.33 3.49 6.32
CA THR A 366 -34.12 2.56 5.47
C THR A 366 -33.62 2.49 4.03
N ALA A 367 -32.39 2.98 3.75
CA ALA A 367 -31.80 2.95 2.42
C ALA A 367 -31.74 1.51 1.86
N THR A 368 -32.07 1.36 0.57
CA THR A 368 -32.00 0.07 -0.10
C THR A 368 -30.54 -0.34 -0.40
N GLN A 369 -30.28 -1.64 -0.53
CA GLN A 369 -28.96 -2.16 -0.88
C GLN A 369 -28.39 -1.54 -2.16
N LYS A 370 -29.24 -1.38 -3.18
CA LYS A 370 -28.85 -0.74 -4.46
C LYS A 370 -28.48 0.73 -4.27
N GLU A 371 -29.22 1.44 -3.45
CA GLU A 371 -28.94 2.85 -3.13
C GLU A 371 -27.61 2.99 -2.41
N LEU A 372 -27.33 2.15 -1.41
CA LEU A 372 -26.06 2.15 -0.67
C LEU A 372 -24.85 1.89 -1.57
N VAL A 373 -24.94 0.93 -2.51
CA VAL A 373 -23.88 0.69 -3.50
C VAL A 373 -23.62 1.93 -4.37
N TRP A 374 -24.67 2.63 -4.84
CA TRP A 374 -24.48 3.82 -5.65
C TRP A 374 -23.92 5.00 -4.87
N ILE A 375 -24.38 5.21 -3.64
CA ILE A 375 -23.79 6.21 -2.75
C ILE A 375 -22.29 5.89 -2.50
N GLY A 376 -21.96 4.62 -2.22
CA GLY A 376 -20.58 4.18 -2.06
C GLY A 376 -19.70 4.53 -3.27
N ARG A 377 -20.16 4.25 -4.47
CA ARG A 377 -19.46 4.60 -5.71
C ARG A 377 -19.25 6.11 -5.86
N PHE A 378 -20.29 6.90 -5.58
CA PHE A 378 -20.16 8.36 -5.62
C PHE A 378 -19.13 8.87 -4.59
N MET A 379 -19.07 8.27 -3.40
CA MET A 379 -18.08 8.63 -2.37
C MET A 379 -16.66 8.29 -2.79
N VAL A 380 -16.44 7.21 -3.54
CA VAL A 380 -15.12 6.92 -4.15
C VAL A 380 -14.67 8.10 -5.02
N LEU A 381 -15.55 8.63 -5.87
CA LEU A 381 -15.21 9.79 -6.72
C LEU A 381 -14.93 11.05 -5.91
N LEU A 382 -15.73 11.30 -4.87
CA LEU A 382 -15.57 12.49 -4.02
C LEU A 382 -14.23 12.47 -3.27
N VAL A 383 -13.90 11.35 -2.62
CA VAL A 383 -12.61 11.21 -1.89
C VAL A 383 -11.43 11.30 -2.86
N SER A 384 -11.55 10.68 -4.04
CA SER A 384 -10.54 10.76 -5.09
C SER A 384 -10.30 12.18 -5.56
N ALA A 385 -11.36 12.98 -5.75
CA ALA A 385 -11.23 14.38 -6.16
C ALA A 385 -10.45 15.20 -5.13
N ILE A 386 -10.72 15.00 -3.84
CA ILE A 386 -9.99 15.68 -2.76
C ILE A 386 -8.52 15.21 -2.73
N ALA A 387 -8.29 13.91 -2.88
CA ALA A 387 -6.93 13.36 -2.90
C ALA A 387 -6.10 13.88 -4.10
N ILE A 388 -6.72 14.07 -5.27
CA ILE A 388 -6.09 14.69 -6.45
C ILE A 388 -5.66 16.14 -6.14
N VAL A 389 -6.51 16.92 -5.45
CA VAL A 389 -6.15 18.29 -5.06
C VAL A 389 -4.92 18.31 -4.16
N ILE A 390 -4.81 17.38 -3.20
CA ILE A 390 -3.61 17.25 -2.34
C ILE A 390 -2.40 16.82 -3.14
N ALA A 391 -2.57 15.95 -4.15
CA ALA A 391 -1.50 15.41 -4.97
C ALA A 391 -0.96 16.39 -6.04
N GLN A 392 -1.54 17.58 -6.21
CA GLN A 392 -1.12 18.55 -7.21
C GLN A 392 0.31 19.06 -7.02
N ASN A 393 0.84 19.03 -5.79
CA ASN A 393 2.21 19.45 -5.53
C ASN A 393 3.21 18.39 -6.03
N PRO A 394 4.01 18.69 -7.08
CA PRO A 394 4.98 17.76 -7.64
C PRO A 394 6.17 17.46 -6.70
N ASP A 395 6.41 18.28 -5.68
CA ASP A 395 7.49 18.06 -4.70
C ASP A 395 7.10 17.12 -3.56
N SER A 396 5.83 16.71 -3.50
CA SER A 396 5.34 15.78 -2.48
C SER A 396 6.11 14.45 -2.53
N LYS A 397 6.55 13.97 -1.35
CA LYS A 397 7.20 12.66 -1.20
C LYS A 397 6.17 11.62 -0.80
N VAL A 398 6.20 10.47 -1.48
CA VAL A 398 5.29 9.34 -1.22
C VAL A 398 5.44 8.88 0.22
N LEU A 399 6.69 8.64 0.67
CA LEU A 399 6.95 8.17 2.04
C LEU A 399 6.48 9.18 3.10
N GLY A 400 6.61 10.49 2.86
CA GLY A 400 6.19 11.53 3.79
C GLY A 400 4.66 11.55 4.00
N LEU A 401 3.88 11.48 2.92
CA LEU A 401 2.41 11.43 3.01
C LEU A 401 1.93 10.15 3.70
N VAL A 402 2.56 9.01 3.39
CA VAL A 402 2.26 7.73 4.03
C VAL A 402 2.56 7.77 5.51
N SER A 403 3.75 8.26 5.89
CA SER A 403 4.17 8.38 7.30
C SER A 403 3.15 9.14 8.15
N TYR A 404 2.67 10.26 7.65
CA TYR A 404 1.67 11.08 8.34
C TYR A 404 0.36 10.32 8.58
N ALA A 405 -0.18 9.70 7.52
CA ALA A 405 -1.44 8.94 7.63
C ALA A 405 -1.28 7.68 8.49
N TRP A 406 -0.16 6.97 8.33
CA TRP A 406 0.15 5.74 9.05
C TRP A 406 0.25 5.99 10.56
N ALA A 407 0.99 7.02 10.96
CA ALA A 407 1.12 7.42 12.36
C ALA A 407 -0.23 7.87 12.95
N GLY A 408 -1.03 8.62 12.18
CA GLY A 408 -2.36 9.05 12.59
C GLY A 408 -3.30 7.89 12.87
N PHE A 409 -3.35 6.91 12.00
CA PHE A 409 -4.14 5.69 12.23
C PHE A 409 -3.61 4.86 13.40
N GLY A 410 -2.30 4.67 13.47
CA GLY A 410 -1.67 3.93 14.56
C GLY A 410 -1.99 4.54 15.93
N ALA A 411 -1.93 5.86 16.05
CA ALA A 411 -2.25 6.59 17.28
C ALA A 411 -3.76 6.56 17.61
N ALA A 412 -4.62 6.76 16.61
CA ALA A 412 -6.06 6.87 16.83
C ALA A 412 -6.72 5.51 17.10
N PHE A 413 -6.36 4.47 16.34
CA PHE A 413 -7.05 3.17 16.40
C PHE A 413 -6.23 2.06 17.06
N GLY A 414 -4.90 2.11 17.03
CA GLY A 414 -4.06 1.04 17.56
C GLY A 414 -4.40 0.65 18.99
N PRO A 415 -4.36 1.56 19.97
CA PRO A 415 -4.75 1.27 21.35
C PRO A 415 -6.21 0.84 21.47
N VAL A 416 -7.12 1.47 20.72
CA VAL A 416 -8.56 1.18 20.78
C VAL A 416 -8.84 -0.23 20.26
N VAL A 417 -8.23 -0.65 19.16
CA VAL A 417 -8.35 -2.01 18.63
C VAL A 417 -7.84 -3.01 19.63
N LEU A 418 -6.61 -2.84 20.16
CA LEU A 418 -6.03 -3.79 21.13
C LEU A 418 -6.87 -3.92 22.40
N MET A 419 -7.43 -2.83 22.92
CA MET A 419 -8.26 -2.85 24.12
C MET A 419 -9.69 -3.34 23.88
N SER A 420 -10.15 -3.37 22.62
CA SER A 420 -11.48 -3.85 22.24
C SER A 420 -11.56 -5.37 22.10
N LEU A 421 -10.42 -6.06 21.98
CA LEU A 421 -10.29 -7.49 21.77
C LEU A 421 -10.09 -8.24 23.08
#